data_10f98427b6af37f066001eef5d9c957c
#
_entry.id   10f98427b6af37f066001eef5d9c957c
#
_cell.length_a   1.000
_cell.length_b   1.000
_cell.length_c   1.000
_cell.angle_alpha   90.00
_cell.angle_beta   90.00
_cell.angle_gamma   90.00
#
_symmetry.space_group_name_H-M   'P 1'
#
loop_
_entity.id
_entity.type
_entity.pdbx_description
1 polymer ?
#
loop_
_entity_poly.entity_id
_entity_poly.type
_entity_poly.pdbx_seq_one_letter_code
_entity_poly.pdbx_strand_id
1 'polypeptide(L)'
;MAKTFFKILFFLILFFQNISCQKMKEEKLTEFQVEISSPNNNMIVTPVEDKIITLEGTSAALPYGSSSGTWGTSGKGWTEQYGTPIGADITYFSRYEDTFYHLKADFPLDKVKEYMQRAYAQKEAFLYDKPLEEYKDLGRGEKFSEAENPYNSFSTLVFGFAPKGMVVVWLRFRSVQIELGKFQAEIIKEDKDLEKKFFSKLSVTREEMKKNRFQDISPKEWEDYRIKYSWKPVISSENKTLRRFEMNIIYFNGEAEAVLRPWIDNVPLKERAVPKEIAMYWETGKGEAFEGRAFFNWETANEVFKKTGGKQQLEFKIAADNSNFELLLNNEPLKADSLRVYKSEVKYKDSYK
;
A
#
# COMPACT_ATOMS: atom_id res chain seq x y z
N MET A 1 -53.57 -21.44 43.81
CA MET A 1 -53.33 -20.96 42.42
C MET A 1 -52.32 -19.82 42.32
N ALA A 2 -52.34 -18.76 43.10
CA ALA A 2 -51.40 -17.61 43.02
C ALA A 2 -49.91 -17.97 43.23
N LYS A 3 -49.58 -18.86 44.17
CA LYS A 3 -48.15 -19.28 44.44
C LYS A 3 -47.54 -20.07 43.29
N THR A 4 -48.33 -20.80 42.53
CA THR A 4 -47.82 -21.57 41.36
C THR A 4 -47.58 -20.67 40.16
N PHE A 5 -48.42 -19.66 39.97
CA PHE A 5 -48.26 -18.67 38.91
C PHE A 5 -47.00 -17.81 39.10
N PHE A 6 -46.69 -17.43 40.34
CA PHE A 6 -45.49 -16.66 40.65
C PHE A 6 -44.18 -17.45 40.44
N LYS A 7 -44.20 -18.76 40.71
CA LYS A 7 -43.03 -19.62 40.41
C LYS A 7 -42.78 -19.81 38.93
N ILE A 8 -43.82 -19.95 38.13
CA ILE A 8 -43.72 -20.09 36.66
C ILE A 8 -43.23 -18.78 36.04
N LEU A 9 -43.74 -17.63 36.52
CA LEU A 9 -43.28 -16.32 36.04
C LEU A 9 -41.83 -16.03 36.41
N PHE A 10 -41.38 -16.44 37.59
CA PHE A 10 -39.97 -16.30 38.02
C PHE A 10 -39.03 -17.22 37.24
N PHE A 11 -39.45 -18.42 36.88
CA PHE A 11 -38.69 -19.32 36.00
C PHE A 11 -38.63 -18.80 34.56
N LEU A 12 -39.66 -18.21 34.02
CA LEU A 12 -39.70 -17.57 32.70
C LEU A 12 -38.76 -16.37 32.64
N ILE A 13 -38.71 -15.53 33.68
CA ILE A 13 -37.79 -14.37 33.73
C ILE A 13 -36.31 -14.85 33.82
N LEU A 14 -36.01 -15.91 34.57
CA LEU A 14 -34.68 -16.51 34.60
C LEU A 14 -34.27 -17.16 33.27
N PHE A 15 -35.22 -17.71 32.52
CA PHE A 15 -35.00 -18.27 31.19
C PHE A 15 -34.70 -17.19 30.15
N PHE A 16 -35.38 -16.04 30.20
CA PHE A 16 -35.15 -14.90 29.34
C PHE A 16 -33.79 -14.20 29.63
N GLN A 17 -33.33 -14.22 30.85
CA GLN A 17 -32.00 -13.69 31.19
C GLN A 17 -30.86 -14.59 30.68
N ASN A 18 -31.09 -15.90 30.52
CA ASN A 18 -30.08 -16.80 29.95
C ASN A 18 -30.04 -16.79 28.42
N ILE A 19 -31.09 -16.29 27.74
CA ILE A 19 -31.10 -16.15 26.27
C ILE A 19 -30.40 -14.85 25.84
N SER A 20 -30.22 -13.89 26.75
CA SER A 20 -29.55 -12.61 26.49
C SER A 20 -28.02 -12.67 26.59
N CYS A 21 -27.44 -13.78 27.05
CA CYS A 21 -26.03 -14.07 26.97
C CYS A 21 -25.69 -15.04 25.83
N GLN A 22 -26.21 -14.83 24.64
CA GLN A 22 -25.43 -15.17 23.46
C GLN A 22 -24.18 -14.30 23.58
N LYS A 23 -23.04 -14.92 23.90
CA LYS A 23 -21.73 -14.32 23.68
C LYS A 23 -21.79 -13.68 22.30
N MET A 24 -21.91 -12.35 22.24
CA MET A 24 -21.43 -11.62 21.09
C MET A 24 -20.00 -12.10 20.96
N LYS A 25 -19.69 -12.88 19.93
CA LYS A 25 -18.30 -13.09 19.52
C LYS A 25 -17.77 -11.67 19.45
N GLU A 26 -16.85 -11.32 20.34
CA GLU A 26 -16.10 -10.08 20.19
C GLU A 26 -15.56 -10.16 18.77
N GLU A 27 -16.13 -9.37 17.87
CA GLU A 27 -15.61 -9.24 16.53
C GLU A 27 -14.21 -8.65 16.72
N LYS A 28 -13.22 -9.48 16.48
CA LYS A 28 -11.83 -9.06 16.61
C LYS A 28 -11.57 -8.01 15.55
N LEU A 29 -11.39 -6.77 15.99
CA LEU A 29 -11.11 -5.64 15.12
C LEU A 29 -9.84 -5.91 14.31
N THR A 30 -9.84 -5.49 13.06
CA THR A 30 -8.63 -5.52 12.23
C THR A 30 -7.59 -4.59 12.80
N GLU A 31 -6.35 -5.04 12.82
CA GLU A 31 -5.19 -4.24 13.18
C GLU A 31 -4.61 -3.59 11.92
N PHE A 32 -4.20 -2.33 12.01
CA PHE A 32 -3.50 -1.65 10.93
C PHE A 32 -2.41 -0.72 11.47
N GLN A 33 -1.46 -0.40 10.60
CA GLN A 33 -0.45 0.63 10.85
C GLN A 33 -0.79 1.91 10.11
N VAL A 34 -0.15 3.01 10.51
CA VAL A 34 -0.23 4.28 9.81
C VAL A 34 1.16 4.82 9.55
N GLU A 35 1.40 5.29 8.34
CA GLU A 35 2.63 5.94 7.92
C GLU A 35 2.34 7.30 7.30
N ILE A 36 3.29 8.24 7.45
CA ILE A 36 3.27 9.54 6.78
C ILE A 36 4.53 9.70 5.95
N SER A 37 4.36 9.87 4.65
CA SER A 37 5.46 10.02 3.70
C SER A 37 5.52 11.43 3.10
N SER A 38 6.71 11.82 2.69
CA SER A 38 6.98 13.07 1.98
C SER A 38 7.38 12.78 0.54
N PRO A 39 7.30 13.74 -0.37
CA PRO A 39 7.88 13.62 -1.70
C PRO A 39 9.39 13.34 -1.65
N ASN A 40 10.08 13.99 -0.75
CA ASN A 40 11.50 13.82 -0.43
C ASN A 40 11.81 14.38 0.96
N ASN A 41 13.05 14.23 1.41
CA ASN A 41 13.50 14.65 2.74
C ASN A 41 13.48 16.17 3.00
N ASN A 42 13.33 17.00 1.97
CA ASN A 42 13.26 18.45 2.08
C ASN A 42 11.82 18.98 2.15
N MET A 43 10.84 18.16 1.77
CA MET A 43 9.42 18.51 1.72
C MET A 43 8.66 17.93 2.90
N ILE A 44 9.01 18.42 4.10
CA ILE A 44 8.50 17.89 5.36
C ILE A 44 7.18 18.54 5.75
N VAL A 45 6.22 17.73 6.15
CA VAL A 45 4.99 18.16 6.83
C VAL A 45 4.98 17.69 8.27
N THR A 46 4.26 18.40 9.12
CA THR A 46 4.09 18.04 10.53
C THR A 46 2.61 18.09 10.88
N PRO A 47 1.99 16.96 11.25
CA PRO A 47 0.64 16.93 11.78
C PRO A 47 0.52 17.80 13.05
N VAL A 48 -0.60 18.48 13.18
CA VAL A 48 -0.93 19.36 14.33
C VAL A 48 -2.11 18.80 15.12
N GLU A 49 -3.14 18.41 14.39
CA GLU A 49 -4.32 17.69 14.88
C GLU A 49 -4.64 16.63 13.86
N ASP A 50 -4.87 15.42 14.33
CA ASP A 50 -5.09 14.30 13.44
C ASP A 50 -6.06 13.29 14.02
N LYS A 51 -6.93 12.80 13.17
CA LYS A 51 -7.86 11.74 13.47
C LYS A 51 -8.06 10.88 12.22
N ILE A 52 -7.87 9.59 12.35
CA ILE A 52 -8.31 8.62 11.36
C ILE A 52 -9.69 8.14 11.78
N ILE A 53 -10.64 8.21 10.86
CA ILE A 53 -12.02 7.82 11.08
C ILE A 53 -12.14 6.34 10.74
N THR A 54 -12.59 5.55 11.71
CA THR A 54 -12.85 4.10 11.55
C THR A 54 -14.34 3.82 11.56
N LEU A 55 -14.76 2.77 10.86
CA LEU A 55 -16.16 2.33 10.79
C LEU A 55 -16.71 2.00 12.18
N GLU A 56 -15.89 1.42 13.04
CA GLU A 56 -16.23 0.98 14.40
C GLU A 56 -16.13 2.12 15.43
N GLY A 57 -15.64 3.30 15.02
CA GLY A 57 -15.46 4.46 15.92
C GLY A 57 -14.27 4.34 16.86
N THR A 58 -13.33 3.45 16.58
CA THR A 58 -12.10 3.31 17.37
C THR A 58 -11.19 4.53 17.20
N SER A 59 -10.40 4.83 18.23
CA SER A 59 -9.41 5.91 18.17
C SER A 59 -8.22 5.48 17.31
N ALA A 60 -7.91 6.28 16.29
CA ALA A 60 -6.75 6.08 15.44
C ALA A 60 -6.17 7.43 14.98
N ALA A 61 -4.85 7.50 14.79
CA ALA A 61 -4.12 8.74 14.57
C ALA A 61 -2.88 8.54 13.69
N LEU A 62 -2.26 9.65 13.27
CA LEU A 62 -0.98 9.64 12.56
C LEU A 62 0.20 9.38 13.51
N PRO A 63 1.36 8.94 13.00
CA PRO A 63 2.59 8.85 13.79
C PRO A 63 3.03 10.21 14.29
N TYR A 64 3.61 10.24 15.50
CA TYR A 64 4.16 11.47 16.07
C TYR A 64 5.30 12.07 15.23
N GLY A 65 5.34 13.39 15.22
CA GLY A 65 6.38 14.18 14.59
C GLY A 65 6.13 14.40 13.10
N SER A 66 7.19 14.62 12.35
CA SER A 66 7.10 15.02 10.95
C SER A 66 7.11 13.81 10.02
N SER A 67 6.61 14.02 8.80
CA SER A 67 6.73 13.07 7.69
C SER A 67 8.21 12.75 7.36
N SER A 68 8.45 11.60 6.77
CA SER A 68 9.78 11.13 6.38
C SER A 68 9.71 10.20 5.17
N GLY A 69 10.86 9.77 4.68
CA GLY A 69 10.95 8.81 3.58
C GLY A 69 10.79 9.45 2.21
N THR A 70 10.21 8.69 1.29
CA THR A 70 9.94 9.09 -0.10
C THR A 70 8.47 8.87 -0.43
N TRP A 71 8.04 9.29 -1.61
CA TRP A 71 6.66 9.20 -2.06
C TRP A 71 6.09 7.78 -1.92
N GLY A 72 5.01 7.65 -1.15
CA GLY A 72 4.35 6.38 -0.87
C GLY A 72 5.08 5.45 0.12
N THR A 73 6.21 5.87 0.70
CA THR A 73 6.99 5.05 1.63
C THR A 73 7.56 5.90 2.75
N SER A 74 7.36 5.48 4.00
CA SER A 74 7.96 6.12 5.16
C SER A 74 8.77 5.09 5.96
N GLY A 75 9.89 5.53 6.54
CA GLY A 75 10.63 4.74 7.53
C GLY A 75 10.04 4.83 8.93
N LYS A 76 8.89 5.52 9.10
CA LYS A 76 8.28 5.82 10.38
C LYS A 76 6.78 5.51 10.33
N GLY A 77 6.36 4.55 11.12
CA GLY A 77 4.98 4.12 11.25
C GLY A 77 4.52 4.12 12.70
N TRP A 78 3.23 4.15 12.91
CA TRP A 78 2.58 3.87 14.17
C TRP A 78 1.79 2.58 14.04
N THR A 79 2.14 1.61 14.87
CA THR A 79 1.50 0.30 14.96
C THR A 79 0.30 0.34 15.91
N GLU A 80 -0.46 -0.75 15.93
CA GLU A 80 -1.52 -0.98 16.93
C GLU A 80 -2.72 -0.02 16.82
N GLN A 81 -3.08 0.36 15.60
CA GLN A 81 -4.37 0.96 15.31
C GLN A 81 -5.39 -0.14 15.02
N TYR A 82 -6.64 0.05 15.42
CA TYR A 82 -7.67 -0.98 15.29
C TYR A 82 -8.92 -0.44 14.60
N GLY A 83 -9.56 -1.26 13.79
CA GLY A 83 -10.79 -0.96 13.07
C GLY A 83 -10.58 -0.87 11.56
N THR A 84 -11.65 -0.54 10.84
CA THR A 84 -11.67 -0.37 9.39
C THR A 84 -11.55 1.11 9.05
N PRO A 85 -10.44 1.62 8.51
CA PRO A 85 -10.29 3.03 8.19
C PRO A 85 -11.22 3.44 7.04
N ILE A 86 -12.07 4.43 7.29
CA ILE A 86 -13.04 4.94 6.31
C ILE A 86 -12.83 6.41 5.97
N GLY A 87 -11.90 7.10 6.63
CA GLY A 87 -11.62 8.49 6.36
C GLY A 87 -10.55 9.07 7.27
N ALA A 88 -10.30 10.37 7.12
CA ALA A 88 -9.38 11.12 7.94
C ALA A 88 -9.81 12.58 8.07
N ASP A 89 -9.49 13.18 9.23
CA ASP A 89 -9.64 14.60 9.53
C ASP A 89 -8.31 15.08 10.12
N ILE A 90 -7.51 15.81 9.33
CA ILE A 90 -6.11 16.10 9.63
C ILE A 90 -5.80 17.57 9.40
N THR A 91 -5.30 18.25 10.42
CA THR A 91 -4.65 19.55 10.30
C THR A 91 -3.14 19.36 10.34
N TYR A 92 -2.42 19.88 9.34
CA TYR A 92 -0.97 19.77 9.26
C TYR A 92 -0.30 21.07 8.79
N PHE A 93 0.97 21.22 9.16
CA PHE A 93 1.83 22.32 8.73
C PHE A 93 2.82 21.83 7.67
N SER A 94 2.78 22.44 6.49
CA SER A 94 3.78 22.26 5.45
C SER A 94 4.94 23.21 5.70
N ARG A 95 6.09 22.67 6.16
CA ARG A 95 7.27 23.46 6.51
C ARG A 95 7.86 24.17 5.30
N TYR A 96 7.88 23.49 4.17
CA TYR A 96 8.46 24.01 2.93
C TYR A 96 7.57 25.04 2.20
N GLU A 97 6.28 25.12 2.58
CA GLU A 97 5.35 26.14 2.06
C GLU A 97 5.01 27.22 3.10
N ASP A 98 5.39 27.02 4.36
CA ASP A 98 5.00 27.87 5.50
C ASP A 98 3.48 28.04 5.60
N THR A 99 2.74 26.94 5.43
CA THR A 99 1.28 26.96 5.30
C THR A 99 0.64 25.85 6.12
N PHE A 100 -0.44 26.20 6.82
CA PHE A 100 -1.33 25.23 7.46
C PHE A 100 -2.39 24.75 6.49
N TYR A 101 -2.67 23.46 6.50
CA TYR A 101 -3.68 22.80 5.69
C TYR A 101 -4.62 21.98 6.57
N HIS A 102 -5.87 21.87 6.13
CA HIS A 102 -6.87 21.00 6.72
C HIS A 102 -7.39 20.01 5.67
N LEU A 103 -7.23 18.73 5.93
CA LEU A 103 -7.70 17.63 5.09
C LEU A 103 -8.93 16.99 5.72
N LYS A 104 -10.00 16.86 4.93
CA LYS A 104 -11.07 15.90 5.15
C LYS A 104 -11.09 14.93 4.00
N ALA A 105 -11.01 13.64 4.30
CA ALA A 105 -10.95 12.59 3.30
C ALA A 105 -11.89 11.44 3.68
N ASP A 106 -12.68 10.97 2.70
CA ASP A 106 -13.49 9.77 2.82
C ASP A 106 -12.89 8.67 1.96
N PHE A 107 -12.64 7.50 2.53
CA PHE A 107 -12.04 6.38 1.82
C PHE A 107 -13.11 5.46 1.24
N PRO A 108 -12.87 4.82 0.08
CA PRO A 108 -13.82 3.92 -0.55
C PRO A 108 -13.94 2.62 0.27
N LEU A 109 -14.98 2.54 1.10
CA LEU A 109 -15.19 1.47 2.08
C LEU A 109 -15.12 0.06 1.46
N ASP A 110 -15.75 -0.14 0.30
CA ASP A 110 -15.77 -1.46 -0.35
C ASP A 110 -14.36 -1.90 -0.75
N LYS A 111 -13.55 -0.96 -1.27
CA LYS A 111 -12.16 -1.20 -1.63
C LYS A 111 -11.31 -1.48 -0.38
N VAL A 112 -11.50 -0.71 0.70
CA VAL A 112 -10.81 -0.96 1.98
C VAL A 112 -11.15 -2.35 2.49
N LYS A 113 -12.42 -2.72 2.56
CA LYS A 113 -12.87 -4.05 3.01
C LYS A 113 -12.30 -5.18 2.14
N GLU A 114 -12.38 -5.06 0.82
CA GLU A 114 -11.83 -6.05 -0.10
C GLU A 114 -10.35 -6.33 0.18
N TYR A 115 -9.54 -5.30 0.24
CA TYR A 115 -8.09 -5.47 0.42
C TYR A 115 -7.71 -5.88 1.85
N MET A 116 -8.44 -5.44 2.87
CA MET A 116 -8.26 -5.97 4.22
C MET A 116 -8.61 -7.47 4.29
N GLN A 117 -9.66 -7.89 3.60
CA GLN A 117 -9.99 -9.33 3.47
C GLN A 117 -8.84 -10.10 2.81
N ARG A 118 -8.26 -9.58 1.74
CA ARG A 118 -7.09 -10.20 1.07
C ARG A 118 -5.89 -10.32 2.01
N ALA A 119 -5.60 -9.29 2.78
CA ALA A 119 -4.50 -9.28 3.74
C ALA A 119 -4.60 -10.39 4.80
N TYR A 120 -5.82 -10.73 5.21
CA TYR A 120 -6.08 -11.71 6.28
C TYR A 120 -6.55 -13.07 5.78
N ALA A 121 -6.73 -13.26 4.47
CA ALA A 121 -7.30 -14.48 3.91
C ALA A 121 -6.51 -15.78 4.22
N GLN A 122 -5.24 -15.66 4.59
CA GLN A 122 -4.43 -16.82 5.01
C GLN A 122 -4.54 -17.15 6.50
N LYS A 123 -4.92 -16.18 7.31
CA LYS A 123 -5.09 -16.39 8.74
C LYS A 123 -6.52 -16.84 8.99
N GLU A 124 -6.82 -18.10 8.70
CA GLU A 124 -8.16 -18.72 8.79
C GLU A 124 -8.92 -18.37 10.08
N ALA A 125 -8.19 -18.06 11.13
CA ALA A 125 -8.75 -17.77 12.44
C ALA A 125 -9.12 -16.31 12.68
N PHE A 126 -8.82 -15.37 11.75
CA PHE A 126 -8.83 -13.97 12.16
C PHE A 126 -10.16 -13.27 11.95
N LEU A 127 -10.61 -13.10 10.70
CA LEU A 127 -11.80 -12.30 10.42
C LEU A 127 -12.69 -12.87 9.31
N TYR A 128 -12.14 -13.74 8.48
CA TYR A 128 -12.81 -14.25 7.31
C TYR A 128 -12.66 -15.77 7.26
N ASP A 129 -13.78 -16.46 7.35
CA ASP A 129 -13.83 -17.94 7.39
C ASP A 129 -13.57 -18.59 6.02
N LYS A 130 -13.52 -17.79 4.95
CA LYS A 130 -13.36 -18.29 3.60
C LYS A 130 -12.11 -17.73 2.93
N PRO A 131 -11.31 -18.59 2.30
CA PRO A 131 -10.21 -18.16 1.46
C PRO A 131 -10.71 -17.39 0.25
N LEU A 132 -9.83 -16.56 -0.31
CA LEU A 132 -10.08 -15.92 -1.58
C LEU A 132 -10.22 -16.97 -2.69
N GLU A 133 -11.10 -16.72 -3.68
CA GLU A 133 -11.35 -17.65 -4.78
C GLU A 133 -10.07 -18.01 -5.54
N GLU A 134 -9.20 -17.03 -5.79
CA GLU A 134 -7.93 -17.23 -6.47
C GLU A 134 -6.95 -18.14 -5.73
N TYR A 135 -7.19 -18.42 -4.45
CA TYR A 135 -6.35 -19.32 -3.64
C TYR A 135 -6.96 -20.72 -3.48
N LYS A 136 -8.20 -20.95 -3.88
CA LYS A 136 -8.88 -22.24 -3.72
C LYS A 136 -8.19 -23.37 -4.48
N ASP A 137 -7.68 -23.08 -5.68
CA ASP A 137 -7.10 -24.08 -6.59
C ASP A 137 -5.60 -24.29 -6.36
N LEU A 138 -4.98 -23.57 -5.42
CA LEU A 138 -3.54 -23.68 -5.16
C LEU A 138 -3.14 -24.89 -4.31
N GLY A 139 -3.97 -25.91 -4.25
CA GLY A 139 -3.63 -27.14 -3.50
C GLY A 139 -3.33 -26.84 -2.06
N ARG A 140 -4.28 -26.24 -1.39
CA ARG A 140 -4.13 -25.84 -0.02
C ARG A 140 -3.73 -26.93 0.88
N GLY A 141 -3.22 -26.64 1.63
CA GLY A 141 -2.88 -27.35 2.74
C GLY A 141 -1.50 -26.89 3.07
N GLU A 142 -0.93 -27.24 3.81
CA GLU A 142 0.35 -27.29 4.45
C GLU A 142 1.52 -26.52 3.80
N LYS A 143 1.38 -25.99 2.56
CA LYS A 143 2.49 -25.43 1.77
C LYS A 143 2.38 -23.95 1.43
N PHE A 144 1.29 -23.33 1.77
CA PHE A 144 1.12 -21.90 1.58
C PHE A 144 1.76 -21.18 2.76
N SER A 145 3.03 -20.82 2.63
CA SER A 145 3.74 -20.15 3.71
C SER A 145 3.36 -18.68 3.77
N GLU A 146 3.38 -18.10 4.97
CA GLU A 146 3.19 -16.65 5.16
C GLU A 146 4.19 -15.83 4.35
N ALA A 147 5.37 -16.38 4.04
CA ALA A 147 6.41 -15.73 3.28
C ALA A 147 6.07 -15.53 1.80
N GLU A 148 5.12 -16.29 1.28
CA GLU A 148 4.78 -16.33 -0.15
C GLU A 148 3.48 -15.59 -0.48
N ASN A 149 2.73 -15.15 0.53
CA ASN A 149 1.55 -14.32 0.35
C ASN A 149 1.91 -12.84 0.29
N PRO A 150 1.63 -12.14 -0.83
CA PRO A 150 1.87 -10.71 -0.93
C PRO A 150 0.99 -9.87 0.02
N TYR A 151 -0.09 -10.46 0.51
CA TYR A 151 -1.05 -9.82 1.42
C TYR A 151 -0.87 -10.23 2.88
N ASN A 152 0.22 -10.91 3.22
CA ASN A 152 0.43 -11.37 4.57
C ASN A 152 0.57 -10.19 5.53
N SER A 153 0.09 -10.36 6.74
CA SER A 153 0.07 -9.43 7.86
C SER A 153 -0.99 -8.33 7.80
N PHE A 154 -0.93 -7.41 8.72
CA PHE A 154 -1.89 -6.33 8.80
C PHE A 154 -1.61 -5.24 7.75
N SER A 155 -2.63 -4.48 7.44
CA SER A 155 -2.55 -3.39 6.48
C SER A 155 -1.84 -2.16 7.06
N THR A 156 -1.21 -1.39 6.17
CA THR A 156 -0.65 -0.09 6.51
C THR A 156 -1.35 0.99 5.71
N LEU A 157 -1.94 1.96 6.40
CA LEU A 157 -2.50 3.16 5.80
C LEU A 157 -1.36 4.17 5.62
N VAL A 158 -1.06 4.56 4.38
CA VAL A 158 0.05 5.46 4.05
C VAL A 158 -0.50 6.78 3.53
N PHE A 159 -0.11 7.89 4.17
CA PHE A 159 -0.44 9.24 3.71
C PHE A 159 0.78 9.87 3.03
N GLY A 160 0.64 10.30 1.79
CA GLY A 160 1.65 11.05 1.05
C GLY A 160 1.23 12.52 0.90
N PHE A 161 1.99 13.42 1.51
CA PHE A 161 1.71 14.85 1.48
C PHE A 161 2.57 15.52 0.40
N ALA A 162 1.95 15.93 -0.69
CA ALA A 162 2.57 16.68 -1.78
C ALA A 162 2.29 18.18 -1.68
N PRO A 163 2.95 19.04 -2.50
CA PRO A 163 2.72 20.48 -2.50
C PRO A 163 1.28 20.90 -2.75
N LYS A 164 0.96 22.12 -2.34
CA LYS A 164 -0.34 22.79 -2.55
C LYS A 164 -1.52 22.03 -1.97
N GLY A 165 -1.31 21.31 -0.86
CA GLY A 165 -2.36 20.58 -0.18
C GLY A 165 -2.80 19.29 -0.88
N MET A 166 -2.09 18.81 -1.89
CA MET A 166 -2.35 17.50 -2.48
C MET A 166 -1.96 16.40 -1.50
N VAL A 167 -2.89 15.49 -1.23
CA VAL A 167 -2.65 14.31 -0.37
C VAL A 167 -3.12 13.07 -1.11
N VAL A 168 -2.26 12.08 -1.20
CA VAL A 168 -2.62 10.75 -1.70
C VAL A 168 -2.58 9.75 -0.56
N VAL A 169 -3.57 8.88 -0.50
CA VAL A 169 -3.67 7.86 0.53
C VAL A 169 -3.64 6.49 -0.11
N TRP A 170 -2.76 5.63 0.40
CA TRP A 170 -2.65 4.23 -0.04
C TRP A 170 -2.97 3.29 1.12
N LEU A 171 -3.36 2.08 0.75
CA LEU A 171 -3.42 0.93 1.63
C LEU A 171 -2.38 -0.08 1.17
N ARG A 172 -1.45 -0.43 2.06
CA ARG A 172 -0.33 -1.34 1.79
C ARG A 172 -0.48 -2.64 2.56
N PHE A 173 -0.15 -3.72 1.88
CA PHE A 173 -0.08 -5.08 2.42
C PHE A 173 1.24 -5.69 1.95
N ARG A 174 2.28 -5.68 2.80
CA ARG A 174 3.60 -6.18 2.43
C ARG A 174 4.11 -5.58 1.09
N SER A 175 4.08 -6.37 0.02
CA SER A 175 4.57 -5.98 -1.32
C SER A 175 3.51 -5.38 -2.24
N VAL A 176 2.27 -5.24 -1.78
CA VAL A 176 1.16 -4.65 -2.52
C VAL A 176 0.75 -3.33 -1.88
N GLN A 177 0.66 -2.28 -2.68
CA GLN A 177 0.17 -0.96 -2.27
C GLN A 177 -0.78 -0.41 -3.31
N ILE A 178 -2.01 -0.08 -2.89
CA ILE A 178 -3.06 0.44 -3.75
C ILE A 178 -3.42 1.86 -3.35
N GLU A 179 -3.68 2.72 -4.31
CA GLU A 179 -4.21 4.04 -4.03
C GLU A 179 -5.67 3.96 -3.63
N LEU A 180 -6.01 4.47 -2.43
CA LEU A 180 -7.40 4.65 -2.00
C LEU A 180 -8.00 5.92 -2.61
N GLY A 181 -7.21 6.98 -2.73
CA GLY A 181 -7.64 8.22 -3.36
C GLY A 181 -6.61 9.33 -3.32
N LYS A 182 -6.85 10.36 -4.15
CA LYS A 182 -6.19 11.66 -4.10
C LYS A 182 -7.18 12.67 -3.54
N PHE A 183 -6.75 13.42 -2.56
CA PHE A 183 -7.54 14.41 -1.84
C PHE A 183 -6.87 15.78 -1.92
N GLN A 184 -7.65 16.83 -1.72
CA GLN A 184 -7.19 18.20 -1.69
C GLN A 184 -7.45 18.79 -0.31
N ALA A 185 -6.39 19.09 0.43
CA ALA A 185 -6.47 19.81 1.68
C ALA A 185 -6.66 21.31 1.43
N GLU A 186 -7.45 21.94 2.28
CA GLU A 186 -7.75 23.38 2.22
C GLU A 186 -6.72 24.17 3.04
N ILE A 187 -6.38 25.36 2.55
CA ILE A 187 -5.49 26.28 3.27
C ILE A 187 -6.25 26.87 4.46
N ILE A 188 -5.68 26.76 5.64
CA ILE A 188 -6.16 27.49 6.82
C ILE A 188 -5.59 28.91 6.77
N LYS A 189 -6.50 29.88 6.59
CA LYS A 189 -6.15 31.29 6.58
C LYS A 189 -6.08 31.81 8.01
N GLU A 190 -4.97 32.45 8.38
CA GLU A 190 -4.72 33.20 9.61
C GLU A 190 -5.43 32.67 10.88
N ASP A 191 -4.94 31.59 11.44
CA ASP A 191 -5.36 31.07 12.74
C ASP A 191 -4.22 31.27 13.76
N LYS A 192 -4.29 32.35 14.54
CA LYS A 192 -3.26 32.70 15.53
C LYS A 192 -3.18 31.71 16.69
N ASP A 193 -4.29 31.07 17.03
CA ASP A 193 -4.33 30.09 18.11
C ASP A 193 -3.68 28.79 17.67
N LEU A 194 -3.97 28.33 16.46
CA LEU A 194 -3.32 27.19 15.83
C LEU A 194 -1.80 27.44 15.67
N GLU A 195 -1.42 28.60 15.17
CA GLU A 195 -0.03 29.01 15.03
C GLU A 195 0.70 28.97 16.38
N LYS A 196 0.14 29.63 17.40
CA LYS A 196 0.69 29.62 18.77
C LYS A 196 0.79 28.21 19.33
N LYS A 197 -0.26 27.41 19.21
CA LYS A 197 -0.30 26.01 19.65
C LYS A 197 0.80 25.17 19.02
N PHE A 198 1.05 25.36 17.72
CA PHE A 198 2.06 24.62 16.98
C PHE A 198 3.48 25.07 17.33
N PHE A 199 3.79 26.36 17.16
CA PHE A 199 5.15 26.87 17.33
C PHE A 199 5.61 26.90 18.79
N SER A 200 4.71 26.97 19.77
CA SER A 200 5.09 26.90 21.19
C SER A 200 5.70 25.55 21.61
N LYS A 201 5.51 24.51 20.83
CA LYS A 201 6.04 23.15 21.06
C LYS A 201 7.37 22.88 20.35
N LEU A 202 7.83 23.83 19.55
CA LEU A 202 9.04 23.68 18.73
C LEU A 202 10.19 24.47 19.32
N SER A 203 11.41 23.96 19.11
CA SER A 203 12.65 24.67 19.44
C SER A 203 13.07 25.70 18.40
N VAL A 204 12.38 25.76 17.25
CA VAL A 204 12.63 26.68 16.13
C VAL A 204 11.43 27.59 15.93
N THR A 205 11.70 28.85 15.62
CA THR A 205 10.67 29.84 15.34
C THR A 205 10.13 29.72 13.92
N ARG A 206 8.94 30.27 13.67
CA ARG A 206 8.37 30.33 12.30
C ARG A 206 9.31 31.08 11.35
N GLU A 207 9.94 32.16 11.79
CA GLU A 207 10.84 32.96 10.97
C GLU A 207 12.11 32.18 10.56
N GLU A 208 12.59 31.30 11.42
CA GLU A 208 13.70 30.41 11.08
C GLU A 208 13.28 29.35 10.06
N MET A 209 12.07 28.80 10.18
CA MET A 209 11.54 27.83 9.20
C MET A 209 11.29 28.44 7.83
N LYS A 210 10.83 29.70 7.77
CA LYS A 210 10.59 30.42 6.51
C LYS A 210 11.84 30.56 5.63
N LYS A 211 13.04 30.56 6.21
CA LYS A 211 14.29 30.65 5.45
C LYS A 211 14.47 29.46 4.48
N ASN A 212 13.88 28.33 4.79
CA ASN A 212 13.99 27.10 4.01
C ASN A 212 12.73 26.78 3.17
N ARG A 213 11.84 27.74 2.97
CA ARG A 213 10.66 27.53 2.14
C ARG A 213 11.03 27.48 0.65
N PHE A 214 10.34 26.67 -0.07
CA PHE A 214 10.41 26.65 -1.52
C PHE A 214 9.54 27.76 -2.11
N GLN A 215 10.03 28.42 -3.15
CA GLN A 215 9.24 29.31 -4.00
C GLN A 215 8.76 28.53 -5.21
N ASP A 216 7.57 28.83 -5.70
CA ASP A 216 7.00 28.28 -6.95
C ASP A 216 6.92 26.74 -7.03
N ILE A 217 6.65 26.09 -5.89
CA ILE A 217 6.47 24.65 -5.86
C ILE A 217 5.10 24.24 -6.43
N SER A 218 5.08 23.13 -7.20
CA SER A 218 3.89 22.60 -7.84
C SER A 218 3.68 21.13 -7.50
N PRO A 219 2.44 20.63 -7.38
CA PRO A 219 2.16 19.20 -7.23
C PRO A 219 2.25 18.44 -8.55
N LYS A 220 2.51 19.11 -9.67
CA LYS A 220 2.42 18.55 -11.03
C LYS A 220 3.22 17.25 -11.21
N GLU A 221 4.40 17.15 -10.64
CA GLU A 221 5.23 15.94 -10.72
C GLU A 221 4.48 14.71 -10.17
N TRP A 222 3.87 14.83 -8.98
CA TRP A 222 3.12 13.74 -8.34
C TRP A 222 1.77 13.49 -9.00
N GLU A 223 1.19 14.49 -9.66
CA GLU A 223 0.01 14.31 -10.51
C GLU A 223 0.36 13.54 -11.77
N ASP A 224 1.46 13.90 -12.42
CA ASP A 224 1.94 13.23 -13.64
C ASP A 224 2.30 11.76 -13.36
N TYR A 225 2.86 11.44 -12.20
CA TYR A 225 3.13 10.05 -11.79
C TYR A 225 1.89 9.16 -11.75
N ARG A 226 0.70 9.73 -11.63
CA ARG A 226 -0.58 9.00 -11.62
C ARG A 226 -1.12 8.66 -13.00
N ILE A 227 -0.46 9.10 -14.07
CA ILE A 227 -0.82 8.71 -15.44
C ILE A 227 -0.64 7.19 -15.58
N LYS A 228 -1.68 6.51 -16.05
CA LYS A 228 -1.69 5.06 -16.25
C LYS A 228 -1.76 4.72 -17.73
N TYR A 229 -1.15 3.61 -18.08
CA TYR A 229 -1.13 3.01 -19.40
C TYR A 229 -1.61 1.58 -19.33
N SER A 230 -2.24 1.09 -20.40
CA SER A 230 -2.69 -0.29 -20.49
C SER A 230 -1.52 -1.20 -20.86
N TRP A 231 -0.90 -1.86 -19.86
CA TRP A 231 0.25 -2.73 -20.09
C TRP A 231 0.28 -3.96 -19.20
N LYS A 232 1.09 -4.94 -19.59
CA LYS A 232 1.41 -6.13 -18.81
C LYS A 232 2.90 -6.43 -18.84
N PRO A 233 3.51 -6.91 -17.72
CA PRO A 233 4.84 -7.47 -17.74
C PRO A 233 4.84 -8.91 -18.30
N VAL A 234 5.94 -9.28 -18.95
CA VAL A 234 6.19 -10.64 -19.43
C VAL A 234 7.65 -10.98 -19.17
N ILE A 235 7.92 -12.22 -18.76
CA ILE A 235 9.29 -12.73 -18.64
C ILE A 235 9.49 -13.79 -19.69
N SER A 236 10.53 -13.68 -20.50
CA SER A 236 10.95 -14.67 -21.50
C SER A 236 12.40 -15.08 -21.30
N SER A 237 12.77 -16.25 -21.81
CA SER A 237 14.15 -16.72 -21.87
C SER A 237 14.25 -17.87 -22.89
N GLU A 238 15.42 -18.01 -23.49
CA GLU A 238 15.78 -19.18 -24.30
C GLU A 238 16.07 -20.41 -23.42
N ASN A 239 16.33 -20.22 -22.12
CA ASN A 239 16.51 -21.30 -21.17
C ASN A 239 15.16 -21.98 -20.86
N LYS A 240 14.92 -23.14 -21.47
CA LYS A 240 13.68 -23.91 -21.30
C LYS A 240 13.46 -24.44 -19.88
N THR A 241 14.47 -24.44 -19.04
CA THR A 241 14.39 -24.89 -17.63
C THR A 241 14.12 -23.75 -16.67
N LEU A 242 14.01 -22.53 -17.15
CA LEU A 242 13.70 -21.35 -16.34
C LEU A 242 12.29 -21.48 -15.73
N ARG A 243 12.21 -21.26 -14.43
CA ARG A 243 10.95 -21.24 -13.65
C ARG A 243 10.81 -19.86 -12.98
N ARG A 244 9.72 -19.19 -13.26
CA ARG A 244 9.41 -17.85 -12.70
C ARG A 244 8.69 -18.03 -11.37
N PHE A 245 8.98 -17.20 -10.39
CA PHE A 245 8.36 -17.30 -9.07
C PHE A 245 7.57 -16.06 -8.69
N GLU A 246 8.20 -14.92 -8.77
CA GLU A 246 7.66 -13.68 -8.24
C GLU A 246 8.15 -12.49 -9.05
N MET A 247 7.31 -11.47 -9.18
CA MET A 247 7.66 -10.16 -9.68
C MET A 247 7.03 -9.12 -8.76
N ASN A 248 7.86 -8.22 -8.25
CA ASN A 248 7.43 -7.06 -7.46
C ASN A 248 7.63 -5.80 -8.30
N ILE A 249 6.57 -5.01 -8.47
CA ILE A 249 6.56 -3.79 -9.25
C ILE A 249 6.25 -2.63 -8.31
N ILE A 250 7.15 -1.67 -8.23
CA ILE A 250 6.93 -0.39 -7.55
C ILE A 250 6.74 0.67 -8.61
N TYR A 251 5.69 1.46 -8.49
CA TYR A 251 5.33 2.51 -9.45
C TYR A 251 5.72 3.90 -8.93
N PHE A 252 5.94 4.85 -9.85
CA PHE A 252 6.22 6.24 -9.49
C PHE A 252 5.07 6.89 -8.71
N ASN A 253 3.84 6.50 -8.95
CA ASN A 253 2.67 7.02 -8.23
C ASN A 253 2.53 6.50 -6.78
N GLY A 254 3.48 5.69 -6.29
CA GLY A 254 3.46 5.10 -4.96
C GLY A 254 2.69 3.79 -4.85
N GLU A 255 1.97 3.34 -5.88
CA GLU A 255 1.38 2.00 -5.90
C GLU A 255 2.48 0.92 -5.99
N ALA A 256 2.15 -0.31 -5.59
CA ALA A 256 2.99 -1.48 -5.76
C ALA A 256 2.16 -2.73 -6.05
N GLU A 257 2.71 -3.64 -6.84
CA GLU A 257 2.06 -4.91 -7.22
C GLU A 257 3.03 -6.06 -7.02
N ALA A 258 2.55 -7.16 -6.46
CA ALA A 258 3.26 -8.42 -6.42
C ALA A 258 2.53 -9.44 -7.29
N VAL A 259 3.25 -10.11 -8.18
CA VAL A 259 2.73 -11.15 -9.05
C VAL A 259 3.47 -12.44 -8.77
N LEU A 260 2.76 -13.43 -8.26
CA LEU A 260 3.31 -14.71 -7.86
C LEU A 260 3.01 -15.79 -8.90
N ARG A 261 3.76 -16.89 -8.88
CA ARG A 261 3.39 -18.11 -9.59
C ARG A 261 2.11 -18.70 -8.98
N PRO A 262 1.13 -19.18 -9.79
CA PRO A 262 1.21 -19.38 -11.25
C PRO A 262 0.83 -18.12 -12.08
N TRP A 263 0.31 -17.08 -11.48
CA TRP A 263 -0.20 -15.89 -12.21
C TRP A 263 0.87 -15.14 -12.99
N ILE A 264 2.14 -15.25 -12.58
CA ILE A 264 3.27 -14.63 -13.29
C ILE A 264 3.44 -15.15 -14.73
N ASP A 265 2.93 -16.34 -15.02
CA ASP A 265 2.97 -16.92 -16.37
C ASP A 265 1.93 -16.32 -17.31
N ASN A 266 0.89 -15.70 -16.77
CA ASN A 266 -0.17 -15.05 -17.54
C ASN A 266 -0.69 -13.78 -16.85
N VAL A 267 0.17 -12.77 -16.72
CA VAL A 267 -0.21 -11.51 -16.10
C VAL A 267 -1.26 -10.80 -16.94
N PRO A 268 -2.40 -10.38 -16.36
CA PRO A 268 -3.44 -9.70 -17.12
C PRO A 268 -3.01 -8.31 -17.58
N LEU A 269 -3.47 -7.92 -18.76
CA LEU A 269 -3.41 -6.55 -19.22
C LEU A 269 -4.34 -5.69 -18.35
N LYS A 270 -3.82 -4.63 -17.77
CA LYS A 270 -4.62 -3.65 -17.00
C LYS A 270 -3.95 -2.28 -17.01
N GLU A 271 -4.66 -1.28 -16.52
CA GLU A 271 -4.12 0.07 -16.32
C GLU A 271 -3.11 0.06 -15.17
N ARG A 272 -1.87 0.43 -15.48
CA ARG A 272 -0.75 0.55 -14.55
C ARG A 272 -0.01 1.86 -14.76
N ALA A 273 0.46 2.47 -13.70
CA ALA A 273 1.38 3.60 -13.78
C ALA A 273 2.75 3.17 -14.36
N VAL A 274 3.60 4.14 -14.65
CA VAL A 274 4.98 3.86 -15.07
C VAL A 274 5.73 3.22 -13.93
N PRO A 275 6.44 2.10 -14.15
CA PRO A 275 7.22 1.46 -13.11
C PRO A 275 8.43 2.31 -12.72
N LYS A 276 8.71 2.38 -11.41
CA LYS A 276 9.93 2.96 -10.82
C LYS A 276 11.01 1.91 -10.63
N GLU A 277 10.59 0.75 -10.15
CA GLU A 277 11.45 -0.41 -9.93
C GLU A 277 10.65 -1.68 -10.19
N ILE A 278 11.28 -2.66 -10.84
CA ILE A 278 10.76 -4.01 -10.96
C ILE A 278 11.83 -4.99 -10.49
N ALA A 279 11.48 -5.81 -9.52
CA ALA A 279 12.27 -6.96 -9.08
C ALA A 279 11.58 -8.25 -9.53
N MET A 280 12.31 -9.16 -10.13
CA MET A 280 11.80 -10.45 -10.58
C MET A 280 12.70 -11.58 -10.11
N TYR A 281 12.09 -12.72 -9.81
CA TYR A 281 12.77 -13.87 -9.24
C TYR A 281 12.52 -15.12 -10.08
N TRP A 282 13.59 -15.85 -10.39
CA TRP A 282 13.51 -17.10 -11.15
C TRP A 282 14.56 -18.10 -10.70
N GLU A 283 14.36 -19.36 -11.05
CA GLU A 283 15.38 -20.41 -10.91
C GLU A 283 15.57 -21.17 -12.22
N THR A 284 16.68 -21.90 -12.29
CA THR A 284 16.99 -22.80 -13.37
C THR A 284 16.73 -24.26 -12.96
N GLY A 285 16.64 -25.16 -13.95
CA GLY A 285 16.50 -26.60 -13.69
C GLY A 285 17.66 -27.22 -12.91
N LYS A 286 18.74 -26.47 -12.66
CA LYS A 286 19.88 -26.88 -11.82
C LYS A 286 19.72 -26.44 -10.36
N GLY A 287 18.61 -25.83 -10.00
CA GLY A 287 18.35 -25.32 -8.65
C GLY A 287 19.11 -24.03 -8.31
N GLU A 288 19.63 -23.35 -9.31
CA GLU A 288 20.20 -22.00 -9.14
C GLU A 288 19.08 -20.98 -9.18
N ALA A 289 19.04 -20.09 -8.20
CA ALA A 289 18.07 -18.99 -8.12
C ALA A 289 18.73 -17.65 -8.42
N PHE A 290 17.95 -16.74 -9.01
CA PHE A 290 18.39 -15.41 -9.43
C PHE A 290 17.34 -14.37 -9.08
N GLU A 291 17.82 -13.14 -8.88
CA GLU A 291 17.02 -11.92 -8.75
C GLU A 291 17.46 -10.94 -9.83
N GLY A 292 16.53 -10.46 -10.66
CA GLY A 292 16.75 -9.39 -11.62
C GLY A 292 16.08 -8.10 -11.14
N ARG A 293 16.76 -6.96 -11.26
CA ARG A 293 16.21 -5.64 -10.94
C ARG A 293 16.35 -4.68 -12.10
N ALA A 294 15.28 -3.96 -12.40
CA ALA A 294 15.26 -2.85 -13.36
C ALA A 294 14.83 -1.58 -12.63
N PHE A 295 15.57 -0.48 -12.82
CA PHE A 295 15.29 0.84 -12.28
C PHE A 295 15.02 1.81 -13.43
N PHE A 296 13.95 2.60 -13.34
CA PHE A 296 13.50 3.46 -14.42
C PHE A 296 13.57 4.93 -14.03
N ASN A 297 13.85 5.76 -15.02
CA ASN A 297 13.65 7.20 -14.95
C ASN A 297 12.24 7.53 -15.44
N TRP A 298 11.55 8.42 -14.74
CA TRP A 298 10.17 8.77 -15.06
C TRP A 298 10.03 9.36 -16.45
N GLU A 299 10.81 10.40 -16.77
CA GLU A 299 10.68 11.16 -18.01
C GLU A 299 10.88 10.24 -19.22
N THR A 300 11.99 9.50 -19.21
CA THR A 300 12.35 8.59 -20.30
C THR A 300 11.32 7.48 -20.47
N ALA A 301 10.93 6.82 -19.38
CA ALA A 301 9.97 5.73 -19.45
C ALA A 301 8.58 6.22 -19.87
N ASN A 302 8.10 7.31 -19.26
CA ASN A 302 6.79 7.90 -19.58
C ASN A 302 6.67 8.32 -21.04
N GLU A 303 7.71 8.92 -21.64
CA GLU A 303 7.72 9.26 -23.06
C GLU A 303 7.54 8.05 -23.96
N VAL A 304 8.23 6.93 -23.63
CA VAL A 304 8.13 5.70 -24.44
C VAL A 304 6.75 5.07 -24.28
N PHE A 305 6.23 4.94 -23.04
CA PHE A 305 4.87 4.44 -22.81
C PHE A 305 3.81 5.26 -23.52
N LYS A 306 3.92 6.60 -23.48
CA LYS A 306 3.01 7.52 -24.15
C LYS A 306 3.08 7.38 -25.66
N LYS A 307 4.29 7.31 -26.23
CA LYS A 307 4.52 7.19 -27.68
C LYS A 307 4.01 5.86 -28.22
N THR A 308 4.24 4.76 -27.50
CA THR A 308 3.81 3.42 -27.89
C THR A 308 2.30 3.31 -27.92
N GLY A 309 1.61 3.87 -26.93
CA GLY A 309 0.14 3.90 -26.85
C GLY A 309 -0.52 2.53 -26.87
N GLY A 310 -1.85 2.50 -26.75
CA GLY A 310 -2.64 1.27 -26.87
C GLY A 310 -2.30 0.20 -25.83
N LYS A 311 -2.44 -1.07 -26.20
CA LYS A 311 -2.11 -2.24 -25.35
C LYS A 311 -0.63 -2.53 -25.48
N GLN A 312 0.07 -2.58 -24.33
CA GLN A 312 1.53 -2.68 -24.29
C GLN A 312 1.98 -3.93 -23.51
N GLN A 313 3.12 -4.46 -23.91
CA GLN A 313 3.79 -5.56 -23.24
C GLN A 313 5.22 -5.14 -22.91
N LEU A 314 5.53 -5.09 -21.61
CA LEU A 314 6.89 -4.88 -21.11
C LEU A 314 7.55 -6.24 -20.88
N GLU A 315 8.45 -6.62 -21.77
CA GLU A 315 9.13 -7.90 -21.74
C GLU A 315 10.49 -7.79 -21.07
N PHE A 316 10.76 -8.72 -20.16
CA PHE A 316 12.06 -9.00 -19.55
C PHE A 316 12.64 -10.23 -20.22
N LYS A 317 13.51 -10.03 -21.20
CA LYS A 317 14.14 -11.11 -21.95
C LYS A 317 15.44 -11.52 -21.29
N ILE A 318 15.39 -12.61 -20.49
CA ILE A 318 16.52 -13.10 -19.71
C ILE A 318 17.47 -13.89 -20.65
N ALA A 319 18.77 -13.58 -20.60
CA ALA A 319 19.81 -14.30 -21.33
C ALA A 319 19.86 -15.77 -20.96
N ALA A 320 20.25 -16.63 -21.90
CA ALA A 320 20.30 -18.09 -21.70
C ALA A 320 21.21 -18.53 -20.55
N ASP A 321 22.27 -17.76 -20.27
CA ASP A 321 23.22 -17.97 -19.18
C ASP A 321 22.81 -17.31 -17.84
N ASN A 322 21.67 -16.62 -17.80
CA ASN A 322 21.14 -15.87 -16.66
C ASN A 322 22.03 -14.73 -16.16
N SER A 323 23.00 -14.26 -16.95
CA SER A 323 23.94 -13.19 -16.55
C SER A 323 23.33 -11.79 -16.62
N ASN A 324 22.34 -11.58 -17.50
CA ASN A 324 21.67 -10.31 -17.74
C ASN A 324 20.27 -10.51 -18.30
N PHE A 325 19.57 -9.40 -18.54
CA PHE A 325 18.31 -9.36 -19.28
C PHE A 325 18.18 -8.04 -20.04
N GLU A 326 17.36 -8.06 -21.07
CA GLU A 326 16.97 -6.90 -21.85
C GLU A 326 15.52 -6.50 -21.52
N LEU A 327 15.20 -5.22 -21.68
CA LEU A 327 13.85 -4.70 -21.58
C LEU A 327 13.33 -4.29 -22.95
N LEU A 328 12.15 -4.81 -23.32
CA LEU A 328 11.48 -4.48 -24.57
C LEU A 328 10.05 -4.02 -24.28
N LEU A 329 9.63 -2.91 -24.85
CA LEU A 329 8.24 -2.47 -24.86
C LEU A 329 7.64 -2.67 -26.25
N ASN A 330 6.73 -3.64 -26.41
CA ASN A 330 6.20 -4.09 -27.70
C ASN A 330 7.32 -4.41 -28.73
N ASN A 331 8.33 -5.16 -28.31
CA ASN A 331 9.54 -5.57 -29.03
C ASN A 331 10.55 -4.44 -29.34
N GLU A 332 10.31 -3.21 -28.91
CA GLU A 332 11.26 -2.09 -29.03
C GLU A 332 12.07 -1.95 -27.73
N PRO A 333 13.39 -1.73 -27.81
CA PRO A 333 14.22 -1.57 -26.62
C PRO A 333 13.75 -0.44 -25.70
N LEU A 334 13.53 -0.73 -24.42
CA LEU A 334 13.24 0.25 -23.38
C LEU A 334 14.48 0.49 -22.53
N LYS A 335 14.96 1.73 -22.50
CA LYS A 335 16.09 2.12 -21.67
C LYS A 335 15.66 2.20 -20.19
N ALA A 336 16.46 1.56 -19.32
CA ALA A 336 16.41 1.74 -17.88
C ALA A 336 17.66 2.44 -17.38
N ASP A 337 17.59 3.05 -16.19
CA ASP A 337 18.75 3.66 -15.54
C ASP A 337 19.76 2.60 -15.09
N SER A 338 19.27 1.45 -14.65
CA SER A 338 20.10 0.34 -14.21
C SER A 338 19.36 -0.99 -14.39
N LEU A 339 20.09 -1.99 -14.90
CA LEU A 339 19.70 -3.40 -14.91
C LEU A 339 20.73 -4.19 -14.11
N ARG A 340 20.24 -5.06 -13.23
CA ARG A 340 21.12 -5.86 -12.36
C ARG A 340 20.59 -7.28 -12.25
N VAL A 341 21.49 -8.25 -12.21
CA VAL A 341 21.18 -9.65 -11.89
C VAL A 341 22.06 -10.09 -10.73
N TYR A 342 21.45 -10.74 -9.77
CA TYR A 342 22.12 -11.29 -8.60
C TYR A 342 21.83 -12.79 -8.51
N LYS A 343 22.79 -13.59 -8.04
CA LYS A 343 22.48 -14.92 -7.54
C LYS A 343 21.69 -14.78 -6.26
N SER A 344 20.60 -15.52 -6.14
CA SER A 344 19.74 -15.52 -4.97
C SER A 344 19.94 -16.81 -4.19
N GLU A 345 20.00 -16.70 -2.87
CA GLU A 345 20.01 -17.86 -1.96
C GLU A 345 18.60 -18.33 -1.61
N VAL A 346 17.59 -17.59 -2.04
CA VAL A 346 16.16 -17.92 -1.79
C VAL A 346 15.81 -19.19 -2.55
N LYS A 347 15.44 -20.21 -1.80
CA LYS A 347 14.90 -21.45 -2.37
C LYS A 347 13.39 -21.33 -2.39
N TYR A 348 12.86 -21.12 -3.58
CA TYR A 348 11.41 -21.15 -3.79
C TYR A 348 10.92 -22.58 -3.67
N LYS A 349 10.25 -22.86 -2.55
CA LYS A 349 9.58 -24.16 -2.37
C LYS A 349 8.43 -24.27 -3.37
N ASP A 350 8.07 -25.50 -3.72
CA ASP A 350 6.95 -25.81 -4.65
C ASP A 350 5.57 -25.49 -4.07
N SER A 351 5.43 -24.34 -3.44
CA SER A 351 4.22 -23.92 -2.71
C SER A 351 3.07 -23.55 -3.63
N TYR A 352 3.37 -23.19 -4.86
CA TYR A 352 2.39 -22.90 -5.92
C TYR A 352 2.61 -23.90 -7.07
N LYS A 353 2.11 -25.09 -6.95
CA LYS A 353 2.16 -26.10 -8.02
C LYS A 353 0.97 -26.03 -8.92
#